data_59f8bf3812773a9875d88755e52a2d77
#
_entry.id   59f8bf3812773a9875d88755e52a2d77
#
_cell.length_a   1.000
_cell.length_b   1.000
_cell.length_c   1.000
_cell.angle_alpha   90.00
_cell.angle_beta   90.00
_cell.angle_gamma   90.00
#
_symmetry.space_group_name_H-M   'P 1'
#
loop_
_entity.id
_entity.type
_entity.pdbx_description
1 polymer ?
#
loop_
_entity_poly.entity_id
_entity_poly.type
_entity_poly.pdbx_seq_one_letter_code
_entity_poly.pdbx_strand_id
1 'polypeptide(L)'
;EILIGLVGSEMCIRDSPGISLISPPPHHDIYSIEDLAQLIFDLKNVNPQAKISVKLVAESGVGTIAAGVAKAKADLIVISGAEGGTGASPASSIRYAGISPELGLSETQQTLVLNGLRGQVVLQADGQLKTGRDIIIMALMGAEEYGFATSALIVLGCVMMRKCHQNTCPVGVATQNEELRKRFHGRSEYLINFFTFLAQEVREYLAEMGFTKMDDIIGRTDLIERKSDENDPNPKHALIDFTKLLARVDNSAAIRHVIDQDHGISTCLLYTSPSPRDRSVS
;
A
#
# COMPACT_ATOMS: atom_id res chain seq x y z
N GLU A 1 -14.66 -3.64 -18.18
CA GLU A 1 -14.42 -5.04 -18.62
C GLU A 1 -13.12 -5.63 -18.10
N ILE A 2 -12.00 -4.90 -18.04
CA ILE A 2 -10.73 -5.39 -17.50
C ILE A 2 -10.79 -5.56 -15.98
N LEU A 3 -11.46 -4.65 -15.29
CA LEU A 3 -11.77 -4.79 -13.86
C LEU A 3 -12.65 -6.01 -13.57
N ILE A 4 -13.56 -6.35 -14.48
CA ILE A 4 -14.39 -7.56 -14.39
C ILE A 4 -13.53 -8.83 -14.53
N GLY A 5 -12.47 -8.81 -15.35
CA GLY A 5 -11.54 -9.93 -15.47
C GLY A 5 -10.70 -10.20 -14.23
N LEU A 6 -10.21 -9.15 -13.56
CA LEU A 6 -9.49 -9.25 -12.27
C LEU A 6 -10.42 -9.68 -11.14
N VAL A 7 -11.60 -9.10 -11.06
CA VAL A 7 -12.65 -9.51 -10.12
C VAL A 7 -13.10 -10.94 -10.43
N GLY A 8 -13.16 -11.34 -11.70
CA GLY A 8 -13.47 -12.70 -12.12
C GLY A 8 -12.44 -13.72 -11.63
N SER A 9 -11.14 -13.42 -11.68
CA SER A 9 -10.11 -14.33 -11.16
C SER A 9 -10.18 -14.47 -9.63
N GLU A 10 -10.44 -13.41 -8.90
CA GLU A 10 -10.69 -13.48 -7.45
C GLU A 10 -11.97 -14.25 -7.11
N MET A 11 -13.02 -14.10 -7.90
CA MET A 11 -14.26 -14.87 -7.72
C MET A 11 -14.03 -16.36 -7.98
N CYS A 12 -13.26 -16.74 -9.00
CA CYS A 12 -12.90 -18.14 -9.25
C CYS A 12 -12.16 -18.78 -8.07
N ILE A 13 -11.28 -18.03 -7.41
CA ILE A 13 -10.58 -18.46 -6.20
C ILE A 13 -11.57 -18.79 -5.06
N ARG A 14 -12.62 -18.01 -4.92
CA ARG A 14 -13.63 -18.18 -3.86
C ARG A 14 -14.71 -19.20 -4.23
N ASP A 15 -15.02 -19.31 -5.51
CA ASP A 15 -16.10 -20.14 -6.01
C ASP A 15 -15.72 -21.63 -6.17
N SER A 16 -14.41 -21.93 -6.14
CA SER A 16 -13.90 -23.29 -6.31
C SER A 16 -12.97 -23.67 -5.17
N PRO A 17 -13.50 -23.93 -3.96
CA PRO A 17 -12.68 -24.29 -2.80
C PRO A 17 -11.93 -25.60 -3.06
N GLY A 18 -10.63 -25.62 -2.68
CA GLY A 18 -9.76 -26.78 -2.84
C GLY A 18 -9.03 -26.87 -4.18
N ILE A 19 -9.26 -25.93 -5.10
CA ILE A 19 -8.43 -25.84 -6.32
C ILE A 19 -7.13 -25.11 -5.99
N SER A 20 -6.01 -25.63 -6.48
CA SER A 20 -4.72 -24.95 -6.40
C SER A 20 -4.78 -23.63 -7.15
N LEU A 21 -4.43 -22.55 -6.43
CA LEU A 21 -4.39 -21.22 -7.02
C LEU A 21 -3.06 -21.01 -7.75
N ILE A 22 -3.16 -20.58 -8.99
CA ILE A 22 -2.02 -20.08 -9.76
C ILE A 22 -1.97 -18.58 -9.53
N SER A 23 -0.78 -18.05 -9.20
CA SER A 23 -0.60 -16.59 -9.13
C SER A 23 -0.98 -15.93 -10.45
N PRO A 24 -1.56 -14.72 -10.42
CA PRO A 24 -1.85 -13.99 -11.64
C PRO A 24 -0.64 -13.88 -12.56
N PRO A 25 -0.82 -13.89 -13.88
CA PRO A 25 0.28 -13.83 -14.86
C PRO A 25 1.35 -12.77 -14.56
N PRO A 26 1.02 -11.53 -14.15
CA PRO A 26 2.03 -10.52 -13.85
C PRO A 26 3.09 -10.94 -12.82
N HIS A 27 2.75 -11.82 -11.88
CA HIS A 27 3.69 -12.30 -10.87
C HIS A 27 4.75 -13.26 -11.43
N HIS A 28 4.53 -13.83 -12.61
CA HIS A 28 5.45 -14.74 -13.27
C HIS A 28 6.17 -14.10 -14.46
N ASP A 29 5.68 -12.96 -14.94
CA ASP A 29 6.15 -12.32 -16.17
C ASP A 29 6.99 -11.06 -15.89
N ILE A 30 6.95 -10.54 -14.66
CA ILE A 30 7.70 -9.34 -14.25
C ILE A 30 8.89 -9.76 -13.39
N TYR A 31 10.09 -9.59 -13.94
CA TYR A 31 11.36 -9.92 -13.27
C TYR A 31 12.30 -8.73 -13.14
N SER A 32 11.96 -7.60 -13.76
CA SER A 32 12.78 -6.38 -13.72
C SER A 32 11.92 -5.11 -13.66
N ILE A 33 12.55 -3.98 -13.36
CA ILE A 33 11.89 -2.66 -13.42
C ILE A 33 11.45 -2.32 -14.85
N GLU A 34 12.18 -2.79 -15.85
CA GLU A 34 11.87 -2.59 -17.26
C GLU A 34 10.59 -3.34 -17.65
N ASP A 35 10.42 -4.59 -17.20
CA ASP A 35 9.19 -5.35 -17.41
C ASP A 35 7.99 -4.65 -16.74
N LEU A 36 8.20 -4.12 -15.53
CA LEU A 36 7.19 -3.35 -14.82
C LEU A 36 6.83 -2.06 -15.58
N ALA A 37 7.83 -1.35 -16.10
CA ALA A 37 7.61 -0.14 -16.88
C ALA A 37 6.81 -0.42 -18.15
N GLN A 38 7.08 -1.53 -18.82
CA GLN A 38 6.30 -2.00 -19.96
C GLN A 38 4.84 -2.24 -19.58
N LEU A 39 4.60 -2.96 -18.48
CA LEU A 39 3.24 -3.24 -18.01
C LEU A 39 2.49 -1.95 -17.64
N ILE A 40 3.14 -1.00 -16.95
CA ILE A 40 2.54 0.29 -16.61
C ILE A 40 2.15 1.05 -17.89
N PHE A 41 3.04 1.07 -18.87
CA PHE A 41 2.78 1.69 -20.17
C PHE A 41 1.58 1.04 -20.88
N ASP A 42 1.53 -0.28 -20.93
CA ASP A 42 0.44 -1.02 -21.57
C ASP A 42 -0.90 -0.76 -20.88
N LEU A 43 -0.93 -0.76 -19.54
CA LEU A 43 -2.14 -0.45 -18.77
C LEU A 43 -2.62 0.98 -19.01
N LYS A 44 -1.71 1.95 -19.11
CA LYS A 44 -2.04 3.34 -19.43
C LYS A 44 -2.55 3.50 -20.87
N ASN A 45 -2.05 2.73 -21.82
CA ASN A 45 -2.59 2.72 -23.19
C ASN A 45 -4.02 2.19 -23.24
N VAL A 46 -4.35 1.19 -22.41
CA VAL A 46 -5.72 0.66 -22.30
C VAL A 46 -6.66 1.67 -21.65
N ASN A 47 -6.23 2.32 -20.59
CA ASN A 47 -7.00 3.35 -19.89
C ASN A 47 -6.08 4.49 -19.40
N PRO A 48 -5.94 5.58 -20.19
CA PRO A 48 -5.10 6.72 -19.81
C PRO A 48 -5.53 7.44 -18.53
N GLN A 49 -6.81 7.31 -18.13
CA GLN A 49 -7.36 7.93 -16.93
C GLN A 49 -7.07 7.13 -15.66
N ALA A 50 -6.74 5.84 -15.78
CA ALA A 50 -6.48 5.00 -14.61
C ALA A 50 -5.16 5.38 -13.95
N LYS A 51 -5.17 5.52 -12.61
CA LYS A 51 -3.95 5.61 -11.82
C LYS A 51 -3.36 4.20 -11.62
N ILE A 52 -2.08 4.05 -11.91
CA ILE A 52 -1.37 2.77 -11.75
C ILE A 52 -0.63 2.77 -10.43
N SER A 53 -0.98 1.81 -9.60
CA SER A 53 -0.40 1.60 -8.28
C SER A 53 0.50 0.37 -8.26
N VAL A 54 1.67 0.50 -7.64
CA VAL A 54 2.60 -0.62 -7.41
C VAL A 54 2.76 -0.82 -5.92
N LYS A 55 2.52 -2.05 -5.44
CA LYS A 55 2.65 -2.42 -4.04
C LYS A 55 4.00 -3.07 -3.78
N LEU A 56 4.73 -2.54 -2.81
CA LEU A 56 6.02 -3.03 -2.35
C LEU A 56 5.92 -3.44 -0.89
N VAL A 57 6.57 -4.54 -0.54
CA VAL A 57 6.70 -4.95 0.87
C VAL A 57 7.80 -4.12 1.53
N ALA A 58 7.54 -3.64 2.75
CA ALA A 58 8.54 -2.97 3.55
C ALA A 58 9.67 -3.96 3.90
N GLU A 59 10.84 -3.73 3.33
CA GLU A 59 12.05 -4.51 3.57
C GLU A 59 13.28 -3.61 3.38
N SER A 60 14.44 -4.08 3.79
CA SER A 60 15.68 -3.33 3.58
C SER A 60 15.98 -3.18 2.09
N GLY A 61 16.22 -1.96 1.61
CA GLY A 61 16.44 -1.67 0.19
C GLY A 61 15.16 -1.29 -0.58
N VAL A 62 13.99 -1.29 0.05
CA VAL A 62 12.72 -0.92 -0.61
C VAL A 62 12.74 0.48 -1.22
N GLY A 63 13.49 1.42 -0.63
CA GLY A 63 13.66 2.76 -1.17
C GLY A 63 14.29 2.75 -2.57
N THR A 64 15.28 1.89 -2.81
CA THR A 64 15.90 1.74 -4.14
C THR A 64 14.91 1.16 -5.15
N ILE A 65 14.13 0.16 -4.74
CA ILE A 65 13.07 -0.43 -5.57
C ILE A 65 12.02 0.65 -5.90
N ALA A 66 11.58 1.41 -4.90
CA ALA A 66 10.62 2.49 -5.08
C ALA A 66 11.12 3.59 -6.05
N ALA A 67 12.41 3.93 -6.00
CA ALA A 67 13.00 4.84 -6.97
C ALA A 67 12.94 4.29 -8.39
N GLY A 68 13.18 2.99 -8.58
CA GLY A 68 12.97 2.30 -9.86
C GLY A 68 11.52 2.35 -10.32
N VAL A 69 10.58 2.06 -9.44
CA VAL A 69 9.12 2.12 -9.71
C VAL A 69 8.66 3.53 -10.08
N ALA A 70 9.17 4.56 -9.40
CA ALA A 70 8.88 5.95 -9.75
C ALA A 70 9.41 6.31 -11.15
N LYS A 71 10.62 5.84 -11.52
CA LYS A 71 11.17 5.99 -12.86
C LYS A 71 10.40 5.20 -13.92
N ALA A 72 9.82 4.06 -13.54
CA ALA A 72 8.90 3.28 -14.38
C ALA A 72 7.52 3.96 -14.56
N LYS A 73 7.35 5.16 -14.00
CA LYS A 73 6.15 6.00 -14.13
C LYS A 73 4.88 5.45 -13.45
N ALA A 74 5.02 4.74 -12.33
CA ALA A 74 3.88 4.47 -11.47
C ALA A 74 3.31 5.79 -10.89
N ASP A 75 2.00 5.91 -10.79
CA ASP A 75 1.34 7.09 -10.21
C ASP A 75 1.36 7.02 -8.67
N LEU A 76 1.31 5.81 -8.12
CA LEU A 76 1.22 5.55 -6.69
C LEU A 76 2.10 4.36 -6.29
N ILE A 77 2.79 4.49 -5.16
CA ILE A 77 3.58 3.41 -4.56
C ILE A 77 3.00 3.11 -3.18
N VAL A 78 2.60 1.85 -2.96
CA VAL A 78 2.13 1.38 -1.67
C VAL A 78 3.28 0.70 -0.93
N ILE A 79 3.61 1.19 0.25
CA ILE A 79 4.56 0.53 1.16
C ILE A 79 3.77 -0.26 2.18
N SER A 80 3.89 -1.58 2.12
CA SER A 80 3.13 -2.52 2.93
C SER A 80 3.98 -3.08 4.07
N GLY A 81 3.53 -2.90 5.30
CA GLY A 81 4.18 -3.50 6.46
C GLY A 81 4.06 -5.03 6.52
N ALA A 82 4.79 -5.65 7.45
CA ALA A 82 4.96 -7.09 7.59
C ALA A 82 3.65 -7.91 7.56
N GLU A 83 2.57 -7.41 8.13
CA GLU A 83 1.27 -8.08 8.11
C GLU A 83 0.31 -7.50 7.05
N GLY A 84 0.79 -6.55 6.24
CA GLY A 84 0.01 -5.90 5.22
C GLY A 84 -0.04 -6.73 3.94
N GLY A 85 -1.18 -7.24 3.58
CA GLY A 85 -1.41 -7.73 2.24
C GLY A 85 -1.72 -9.20 2.06
N THR A 86 -1.40 -10.09 3.00
CA THR A 86 -1.65 -11.52 2.78
C THR A 86 -2.27 -12.22 3.98
N GLY A 87 -3.45 -11.78 4.38
CA GLY A 87 -4.18 -12.41 5.50
C GLY A 87 -4.41 -13.93 5.38
N ALA A 88 -4.32 -14.48 4.17
CA ALA A 88 -4.48 -15.89 3.86
C ALA A 88 -3.16 -16.64 3.60
N SER A 89 -2.02 -15.99 3.72
CA SER A 89 -0.71 -16.61 3.55
C SER A 89 -0.37 -17.61 4.66
N PRO A 90 0.58 -18.53 4.43
CA PRO A 90 1.14 -19.37 5.48
C PRO A 90 1.66 -18.53 6.65
N ALA A 91 1.57 -19.07 7.87
CA ALA A 91 1.98 -18.38 9.08
C ALA A 91 3.46 -17.92 9.04
N SER A 92 4.32 -18.67 8.36
CA SER A 92 5.72 -18.31 8.14
C SER A 92 5.86 -17.03 7.31
N SER A 93 5.11 -16.90 6.21
CA SER A 93 5.12 -15.69 5.37
C SER A 93 4.62 -14.46 6.14
N ILE A 94 3.51 -14.61 6.88
CA ILE A 94 2.96 -13.52 7.69
C ILE A 94 3.96 -13.06 8.76
N ARG A 95 4.71 -13.99 9.34
CA ARG A 95 5.63 -13.68 10.45
C ARG A 95 6.97 -13.12 10.00
N TYR A 96 7.45 -13.53 8.82
CA TYR A 96 8.84 -13.29 8.40
C TYR A 96 8.98 -12.52 7.08
N ALA A 97 7.90 -12.28 6.35
CA ALA A 97 7.94 -11.45 5.15
C ALA A 97 7.71 -9.98 5.53
N GLY A 98 8.70 -9.17 5.24
CA GLY A 98 8.64 -7.74 5.52
C GLY A 98 9.00 -7.33 6.95
N ILE A 99 9.06 -6.03 7.14
CA ILE A 99 9.36 -5.34 8.41
C ILE A 99 8.25 -4.32 8.72
N SER A 100 8.40 -3.57 9.80
CA SER A 100 7.48 -2.47 10.15
C SER A 100 7.32 -1.48 9.00
N PRO A 101 6.09 -1.03 8.69
CA PRO A 101 5.84 -0.08 7.60
C PRO A 101 6.57 1.26 7.81
N GLU A 102 6.81 1.68 9.05
CA GLU A 102 7.54 2.89 9.37
C GLU A 102 8.96 2.87 8.82
N LEU A 103 9.65 1.73 8.91
CA LEU A 103 11.01 1.57 8.40
C LEU A 103 11.04 1.65 6.88
N GLY A 104 10.15 0.90 6.20
CA GLY A 104 10.08 0.90 4.74
C GLY A 104 9.63 2.25 4.18
N LEU A 105 8.66 2.89 4.82
CA LEU A 105 8.16 4.20 4.39
C LEU A 105 9.23 5.29 4.55
N SER A 106 9.92 5.33 5.69
CA SER A 106 11.00 6.28 5.93
C SER A 106 12.13 6.13 4.91
N GLU A 107 12.60 4.91 4.66
CA GLU A 107 13.62 4.63 3.65
C GLU A 107 13.15 5.08 2.25
N THR A 108 11.91 4.78 1.90
CA THR A 108 11.32 5.16 0.61
C THR A 108 11.22 6.68 0.48
N GLN A 109 10.68 7.37 1.47
CA GLN A 109 10.57 8.82 1.50
C GLN A 109 11.93 9.49 1.31
N GLN A 110 12.92 9.10 2.11
CA GLN A 110 14.28 9.65 2.04
C GLN A 110 14.92 9.41 0.67
N THR A 111 14.81 8.20 0.14
CA THR A 111 15.39 7.83 -1.16
C THR A 111 14.73 8.59 -2.31
N LEU A 112 13.42 8.71 -2.31
CA LEU A 112 12.70 9.45 -3.36
C LEU A 112 13.01 10.95 -3.31
N VAL A 113 13.10 11.55 -2.13
CA VAL A 113 13.47 12.96 -1.96
C VAL A 113 14.92 13.18 -2.42
N LEU A 114 15.85 12.32 -2.00
CA LEU A 114 17.27 12.41 -2.37
C LEU A 114 17.47 12.36 -3.89
N ASN A 115 16.67 11.57 -4.60
CA ASN A 115 16.73 11.42 -6.05
C ASN A 115 15.84 12.41 -6.82
N GLY A 116 15.13 13.33 -6.17
CA GLY A 116 14.21 14.28 -6.82
C GLY A 116 12.97 13.63 -7.44
N LEU A 117 12.62 12.43 -7.02
CA LEU A 117 11.50 11.64 -7.58
C LEU A 117 10.21 11.79 -6.75
N ARG A 118 10.33 12.23 -5.50
CA ARG A 118 9.20 12.25 -4.55
C ARG A 118 7.99 13.05 -5.04
N GLY A 119 8.25 14.14 -5.74
CA GLY A 119 7.19 15.01 -6.28
C GLY A 119 6.31 14.38 -7.35
N GLN A 120 6.72 13.26 -7.94
CA GLN A 120 6.06 12.63 -9.08
C GLN A 120 5.16 11.45 -8.71
N VAL A 121 5.22 10.96 -7.48
CA VAL A 121 4.47 9.79 -7.02
C VAL A 121 3.75 10.07 -5.71
N VAL A 122 2.57 9.49 -5.56
CA VAL A 122 1.86 9.43 -4.30
C VAL A 122 2.41 8.26 -3.48
N LEU A 123 2.65 8.44 -2.19
CA LEU A 123 3.00 7.35 -1.27
C LEU A 123 1.79 6.96 -0.43
N GLN A 124 1.48 5.67 -0.45
CA GLN A 124 0.48 5.07 0.41
C GLN A 124 1.15 4.12 1.39
N ALA A 125 0.70 4.12 2.64
CA ALA A 125 1.12 3.15 3.64
C ALA A 125 -0.04 2.22 4.00
N ASP A 126 0.24 0.94 4.14
CA ASP A 126 -0.67 -0.04 4.73
C ASP A 126 0.06 -0.98 5.70
N GLY A 127 -0.71 -1.77 6.43
CA GLY A 127 -0.18 -2.71 7.42
C GLY A 127 -0.54 -2.30 8.86
N GLN A 128 -1.62 -2.87 9.37
CA GLN A 128 -2.06 -2.74 10.77
C GLN A 128 -2.47 -1.31 11.22
N LEU A 129 -2.83 -0.42 10.31
CA LEU A 129 -3.35 0.89 10.67
C LEU A 129 -4.73 0.75 11.33
N LYS A 130 -4.91 1.31 12.53
CA LYS A 130 -6.12 1.13 13.35
C LYS A 130 -6.61 2.40 14.02
N THR A 131 -5.72 3.35 14.28
CA THR A 131 -5.96 4.56 15.06
C THR A 131 -5.58 5.82 14.27
N GLY A 132 -6.11 6.97 14.69
CA GLY A 132 -5.69 8.26 14.12
C GLY A 132 -4.22 8.56 14.36
N ARG A 133 -3.66 8.08 15.49
CA ARG A 133 -2.23 8.20 15.77
C ARG A 133 -1.38 7.45 14.74
N ASP A 134 -1.81 6.25 14.31
CA ASP A 134 -1.08 5.51 13.27
C ASP A 134 -1.03 6.32 11.97
N ILE A 135 -2.15 6.93 11.58
CA ILE A 135 -2.23 7.78 10.38
C ILE A 135 -1.29 8.97 10.50
N ILE A 136 -1.29 9.67 11.63
CA ILE A 136 -0.42 10.83 11.83
C ILE A 136 1.06 10.45 11.74
N ILE A 137 1.47 9.34 12.35
CA ILE A 137 2.85 8.85 12.26
C ILE A 137 3.22 8.54 10.82
N MET A 138 2.36 7.84 10.06
CA MET A 138 2.60 7.55 8.65
C MET A 138 2.68 8.83 7.81
N ALA A 139 1.82 9.83 8.07
CA ALA A 139 1.89 11.12 7.41
C ALA A 139 3.22 11.82 7.66
N LEU A 140 3.64 11.91 8.92
CA LEU A 140 4.92 12.51 9.31
C LEU A 140 6.11 11.80 8.66
N MET A 141 5.99 10.50 8.36
CA MET A 141 7.00 9.71 7.64
C MET A 141 6.89 9.78 6.12
N GLY A 142 5.85 10.45 5.58
CA GLY A 142 5.75 10.74 4.17
C GLY A 142 4.57 10.09 3.43
N ALA A 143 3.68 9.36 4.08
CA ALA A 143 2.49 8.82 3.43
C ALA A 143 1.43 9.91 3.20
N GLU A 144 0.79 9.85 2.04
CA GLU A 144 -0.32 10.72 1.63
C GLU A 144 -1.65 9.97 1.60
N GLU A 145 -1.59 8.65 1.45
CA GLU A 145 -2.75 7.76 1.45
C GLU A 145 -2.55 6.61 2.46
N TYR A 146 -3.65 6.07 2.96
CA TYR A 146 -3.64 5.07 4.04
C TYR A 146 -4.56 3.91 3.70
N GLY A 147 -4.01 2.68 3.74
CA GLY A 147 -4.74 1.46 3.44
C GLY A 147 -5.24 0.75 4.71
N PHE A 148 -6.53 0.45 4.75
CA PHE A 148 -7.18 -0.24 5.87
C PHE A 148 -7.82 -1.54 5.40
N ALA A 149 -7.37 -2.67 5.95
CA ALA A 149 -8.01 -3.96 5.73
C ALA A 149 -8.43 -4.60 7.04
N THR A 150 -7.48 -4.87 7.93
CA THR A 150 -7.72 -5.60 9.19
C THR A 150 -8.70 -4.90 10.10
N SER A 151 -8.57 -3.59 10.32
CA SER A 151 -9.47 -2.80 11.15
C SER A 151 -10.89 -2.80 10.60
N ALA A 152 -11.06 -2.59 9.30
CA ALA A 152 -12.36 -2.66 8.63
C ALA A 152 -13.01 -4.04 8.76
N LEU A 153 -12.24 -5.12 8.58
CA LEU A 153 -12.75 -6.48 8.75
C LEU A 153 -13.18 -6.77 10.20
N ILE A 154 -12.40 -6.32 11.19
CA ILE A 154 -12.74 -6.48 12.61
C ILE A 154 -14.04 -5.76 12.94
N VAL A 155 -14.22 -4.54 12.46
CA VAL A 155 -15.46 -3.76 12.62
C VAL A 155 -16.68 -4.48 12.04
N LEU A 156 -16.48 -5.24 10.96
CA LEU A 156 -17.52 -6.09 10.35
C LEU A 156 -17.71 -7.45 11.04
N GLY A 157 -17.00 -7.72 12.13
CA GLY A 157 -17.14 -8.95 12.90
C GLY A 157 -16.17 -10.07 12.52
N CYS A 158 -15.11 -9.78 11.77
CA CYS A 158 -14.07 -10.77 11.49
C CYS A 158 -13.33 -11.21 12.76
N VAL A 159 -13.19 -12.51 12.97
CA VAL A 159 -12.49 -13.10 14.11
C VAL A 159 -11.02 -13.43 13.82
N MET A 160 -10.50 -12.97 12.72
CA MET A 160 -9.08 -13.09 12.31
C MET A 160 -8.55 -14.53 12.26
N MET A 161 -9.41 -15.49 11.89
CA MET A 161 -9.04 -16.91 11.77
C MET A 161 -8.03 -17.20 10.67
N ARG A 162 -7.90 -16.30 9.71
CA ARG A 162 -7.00 -16.39 8.53
C ARG A 162 -7.19 -17.67 7.69
N LYS A 163 -8.43 -18.18 7.63
CA LYS A 163 -8.86 -19.34 6.83
C LYS A 163 -9.76 -18.94 5.65
N CYS A 164 -9.68 -17.68 5.21
CA CYS A 164 -10.55 -17.13 4.17
C CYS A 164 -10.45 -17.91 2.85
N HIS A 165 -9.26 -18.39 2.49
CA HIS A 165 -9.01 -19.17 1.28
C HIS A 165 -9.66 -20.56 1.28
N GLN A 166 -10.13 -21.06 2.43
CA GLN A 166 -10.74 -22.38 2.56
C GLN A 166 -12.27 -22.35 2.46
N ASN A 167 -12.88 -21.19 2.26
CA ASN A 167 -14.35 -21.04 2.25
C ASN A 167 -15.06 -21.48 3.54
N THR A 168 -14.34 -21.48 4.66
CA THR A 168 -14.81 -21.98 5.98
C THR A 168 -14.97 -20.88 7.02
N CYS A 169 -15.18 -19.63 6.60
CA CYS A 169 -15.29 -18.51 7.51
C CYS A 169 -16.47 -18.67 8.47
N PRO A 170 -16.27 -18.84 9.79
CA PRO A 170 -17.33 -19.17 10.74
C PRO A 170 -18.29 -18.00 10.97
N VAL A 171 -17.88 -16.78 10.69
CA VAL A 171 -18.66 -15.55 10.87
C VAL A 171 -19.24 -15.01 9.56
N GLY A 172 -19.04 -15.71 8.46
CA GLY A 172 -19.67 -15.37 7.18
C GLY A 172 -19.07 -14.19 6.40
N VAL A 173 -17.99 -13.56 6.89
CA VAL A 173 -17.38 -12.37 6.23
C VAL A 173 -16.75 -12.72 4.89
N ALA A 174 -16.08 -13.87 4.81
CA ALA A 174 -15.32 -14.27 3.63
C ALA A 174 -15.62 -15.74 3.28
N THR A 175 -16.81 -16.01 2.78
CA THR A 175 -17.25 -17.34 2.35
C THR A 175 -18.36 -17.24 1.33
N GLN A 176 -18.42 -18.20 0.40
CA GLN A 176 -19.53 -18.39 -0.53
C GLN A 176 -20.53 -19.45 -0.03
N ASN A 177 -20.21 -20.15 1.06
CA ASN A 177 -21.12 -21.10 1.67
C ASN A 177 -22.39 -20.39 2.21
N GLU A 178 -23.56 -20.74 1.72
CA GLU A 178 -24.84 -20.07 2.03
C GLU A 178 -25.17 -20.11 3.53
N GLU A 179 -24.92 -21.24 4.20
CA GLU A 179 -25.23 -21.39 5.63
C GLU A 179 -24.27 -20.54 6.49
N LEU A 180 -22.99 -20.43 6.10
CA LEU A 180 -22.04 -19.60 6.80
C LEU A 180 -22.30 -18.11 6.55
N ARG A 181 -22.71 -17.73 5.32
CA ARG A 181 -23.09 -16.34 5.00
C ARG A 181 -24.24 -15.81 5.84
N LYS A 182 -25.19 -16.65 6.23
CA LYS A 182 -26.30 -16.27 7.12
C LYS A 182 -25.83 -15.78 8.51
N ARG A 183 -24.60 -16.11 8.90
CA ARG A 183 -23.98 -15.68 10.17
C ARG A 183 -23.36 -14.30 10.10
N PHE A 184 -23.31 -13.68 8.92
CA PHE A 184 -22.75 -12.36 8.77
C PHE A 184 -23.69 -11.28 9.34
N HIS A 185 -23.21 -10.55 10.34
CA HIS A 185 -23.96 -9.48 11.02
C HIS A 185 -23.37 -8.09 10.80
N GLY A 186 -22.32 -7.97 9.96
CA GLY A 186 -21.71 -6.69 9.62
C GLY A 186 -22.69 -5.77 8.90
N ARG A 187 -22.58 -4.47 9.15
CA ARG A 187 -23.36 -3.42 8.52
C ARG A 187 -22.45 -2.32 8.00
N SER A 188 -22.84 -1.66 6.92
CA SER A 188 -22.12 -0.51 6.35
C SER A 188 -21.97 0.64 7.34
N GLU A 189 -22.99 0.86 8.18
CA GLU A 189 -23.00 1.91 9.19
C GLU A 189 -21.87 1.78 10.21
N TYR A 190 -21.46 0.55 10.52
CA TYR A 190 -20.33 0.31 11.43
C TYR A 190 -19.03 0.84 10.85
N LEU A 191 -18.81 0.63 9.55
CA LEU A 191 -17.63 1.16 8.86
C LEU A 191 -17.69 2.68 8.74
N ILE A 192 -18.84 3.23 8.37
CA ILE A 192 -19.04 4.68 8.29
C ILE A 192 -18.70 5.34 9.62
N ASN A 193 -19.25 4.82 10.72
CA ASN A 193 -18.99 5.34 12.06
C ASN A 193 -17.51 5.19 12.44
N PHE A 194 -16.92 4.03 12.19
CA PHE A 194 -15.51 3.79 12.50
C PHE A 194 -14.60 4.80 11.78
N PHE A 195 -14.76 4.97 10.47
CA PHE A 195 -13.93 5.92 9.71
C PHE A 195 -14.25 7.38 10.05
N THR A 196 -15.48 7.70 10.43
CA THR A 196 -15.83 9.05 10.92
C THR A 196 -15.10 9.36 12.23
N PHE A 197 -15.09 8.43 13.19
CA PHE A 197 -14.37 8.59 14.45
C PHE A 197 -12.87 8.62 14.25
N LEU A 198 -12.34 7.77 13.36
CA LEU A 198 -10.93 7.76 12.99
C LEU A 198 -10.48 9.11 12.41
N ALA A 199 -11.28 9.67 11.49
CA ALA A 199 -11.02 10.98 10.92
C ALA A 199 -11.11 12.11 11.98
N GLN A 200 -12.03 11.99 12.93
CA GLN A 200 -12.14 12.93 14.04
C GLN A 200 -10.89 12.87 14.95
N GLU A 201 -10.40 11.68 15.28
CA GLU A 201 -9.17 11.49 16.04
C GLU A 201 -7.96 12.14 15.33
N VAL A 202 -7.84 11.93 14.00
CA VAL A 202 -6.81 12.61 13.19
C VAL A 202 -6.93 14.13 13.28
N ARG A 203 -8.14 14.68 13.21
CA ARG A 203 -8.35 16.13 13.34
C ARG A 203 -7.94 16.66 14.71
N GLU A 204 -8.16 15.91 15.77
CA GLU A 204 -7.75 16.27 17.13
C GLU A 204 -6.22 16.32 17.24
N TYR A 205 -5.52 15.32 16.73
CA TYR A 205 -4.05 15.36 16.69
C TYR A 205 -3.50 16.51 15.85
N LEU A 206 -4.10 16.81 14.68
CA LEU A 206 -3.69 17.95 13.86
C LEU A 206 -3.87 19.26 14.64
N ALA A 207 -5.00 19.43 15.34
CA ALA A 207 -5.28 20.62 16.14
C ALA A 207 -4.30 20.77 17.32
N GLU A 208 -3.98 19.68 18.01
CA GLU A 208 -2.97 19.65 19.08
C GLU A 208 -1.57 20.07 18.58
N MET A 209 -1.20 19.64 17.38
CA MET A 209 0.05 20.02 16.72
C MET A 209 0.02 21.42 16.09
N GLY A 210 -1.15 22.08 16.04
CA GLY A 210 -1.33 23.42 15.46
C GLY A 210 -1.46 23.44 13.93
N PHE A 211 -1.80 22.31 13.29
CA PHE A 211 -2.00 22.21 11.85
C PHE A 211 -3.48 22.14 11.47
N THR A 212 -3.80 22.62 10.27
CA THR A 212 -5.17 22.61 9.72
C THR A 212 -5.35 21.66 8.54
N LYS A 213 -4.23 21.18 7.95
CA LYS A 213 -4.24 20.30 6.76
C LYS A 213 -3.26 19.16 6.96
N MET A 214 -3.63 17.99 6.45
CA MET A 214 -2.74 16.82 6.39
C MET A 214 -1.48 17.08 5.56
N ASP A 215 -1.63 17.81 4.46
CA ASP A 215 -0.53 18.17 3.55
C ASP A 215 0.63 18.90 4.25
N ASP A 216 0.35 19.62 5.32
CA ASP A 216 1.34 20.43 6.04
C ASP A 216 2.26 19.58 6.94
N ILE A 217 1.85 18.35 7.24
CA ILE A 217 2.61 17.42 8.10
C ILE A 217 3.32 16.30 7.33
N ILE A 218 3.06 16.14 6.02
CA ILE A 218 3.65 15.06 5.24
C ILE A 218 5.16 15.19 5.19
N GLY A 219 5.87 14.13 5.61
CA GLY A 219 7.32 14.07 5.63
C GLY A 219 8.00 14.94 6.71
N ARG A 220 7.23 15.44 7.69
CA ARG A 220 7.71 16.28 8.79
C ARG A 220 8.17 15.43 9.99
N THR A 221 9.16 14.57 9.76
CA THR A 221 9.75 13.72 10.83
C THR A 221 10.37 14.52 11.98
N ASP A 222 10.66 15.81 11.76
CA ASP A 222 11.09 16.75 12.79
C ASP A 222 10.06 16.98 13.90
N LEU A 223 8.81 16.61 13.68
CA LEU A 223 7.72 16.69 14.67
C LEU A 223 7.58 15.41 15.51
N ILE A 224 8.39 14.39 15.24
CA ILE A 224 8.39 13.15 15.99
C ILE A 224 9.48 13.20 17.05
N GLU A 225 9.08 13.17 18.31
CA GLU A 225 9.99 13.06 19.43
C GLU A 225 9.90 11.68 20.08
N ARG A 226 11.04 11.18 20.51
CA ARG A 226 11.08 9.96 21.31
C ARG A 226 10.55 10.28 22.71
N LYS A 227 9.53 9.56 23.13
CA LYS A 227 9.11 9.60 24.54
C LYS A 227 10.20 8.98 25.40
N SER A 228 10.86 9.79 26.23
CA SER A 228 11.72 9.30 27.30
C SER A 228 10.83 8.96 28.50
N ASP A 229 10.80 7.71 28.88
CA ASP A 229 10.14 7.27 30.11
C ASP A 229 11.23 6.81 31.08
N GLU A 230 11.47 7.58 32.13
CA GLU A 230 12.43 7.24 33.18
C GLU A 230 12.05 5.96 33.95
N ASN A 231 10.77 5.58 33.87
CA ASN A 231 10.22 4.38 34.49
C ASN A 231 9.99 3.24 33.47
N ASP A 232 10.57 3.31 32.28
CA ASP A 232 10.44 2.24 31.28
C ASP A 232 11.01 0.92 31.87
N PRO A 233 10.18 -0.12 32.04
CA PRO A 233 10.65 -1.37 32.60
C PRO A 233 11.64 -2.12 31.70
N ASN A 234 11.77 -1.71 30.45
CA ASN A 234 12.69 -2.33 29.52
C ASN A 234 13.86 -1.40 29.14
N PRO A 235 15.03 -1.61 29.74
CA PRO A 235 16.21 -0.77 29.48
C PRO A 235 16.70 -0.84 28.02
N LYS A 236 16.28 -1.85 27.25
CA LYS A 236 16.63 -1.98 25.84
C LYS A 236 15.97 -0.91 24.97
N HIS A 237 14.81 -0.39 25.38
CA HIS A 237 14.16 0.70 24.64
C HIS A 237 15.06 1.95 24.60
N ALA A 238 15.86 2.19 25.65
CA ALA A 238 16.79 3.29 25.69
C ALA A 238 17.92 3.19 24.64
N LEU A 239 18.23 2.00 24.16
CA LEU A 239 19.29 1.73 23.19
C LEU A 239 18.86 1.89 21.74
N ILE A 240 17.55 2.07 21.46
CA ILE A 240 17.08 2.23 20.09
C ILE A 240 17.43 3.62 19.58
N ASP A 241 18.19 3.67 18.50
CA ASP A 241 18.53 4.90 17.79
C ASP A 241 17.56 5.14 16.64
N PHE A 242 16.79 6.21 16.72
CA PHE A 242 15.84 6.64 15.70
C PHE A 242 16.43 7.69 14.73
N THR A 243 17.67 8.08 14.89
CA THR A 243 18.28 9.18 14.13
C THR A 243 18.19 8.95 12.62
N LYS A 244 18.47 7.74 12.15
CA LYS A 244 18.39 7.40 10.72
C LYS A 244 16.93 7.27 10.24
N LEU A 245 16.06 6.75 11.07
CA LEU A 245 14.64 6.60 10.76
C LEU A 245 13.96 7.97 10.59
N LEU A 246 14.29 8.92 11.42
CA LEU A 246 13.70 10.25 11.45
C LEU A 246 14.53 11.29 10.66
N ALA A 247 15.58 10.86 9.97
CA ALA A 247 16.41 11.77 9.20
C ALA A 247 15.61 12.44 8.08
N ARG A 248 15.77 13.76 7.95
CA ARG A 248 15.27 14.52 6.82
C ARG A 248 16.34 14.69 5.77
N VAL A 249 15.99 14.51 4.51
CA VAL A 249 16.85 14.88 3.41
C VAL A 249 16.69 16.38 3.17
N ASP A 250 17.76 17.12 3.44
CA ASP A 250 17.79 18.56 3.23
C ASP A 250 18.21 18.84 1.77
N ASN A 251 17.21 18.87 0.90
CA ASN A 251 17.37 19.37 -0.44
C ASN A 251 16.13 20.20 -0.84
N SER A 252 16.21 20.94 -1.93
CA SER A 252 15.08 21.75 -2.45
C SER A 252 14.02 20.91 -3.16
N ALA A 253 14.08 19.58 -3.08
CA ALA A 253 13.12 18.69 -3.73
C ALA A 253 11.79 18.66 -2.98
N ALA A 254 10.73 18.35 -3.69
CA ALA A 254 9.42 18.15 -3.11
C ALA A 254 9.43 16.98 -2.11
N ILE A 255 8.78 17.16 -0.97
CA ILE A 255 8.64 16.15 0.08
C ILE A 255 7.30 15.40 0.02
N ARG A 256 6.44 15.76 -0.91
CA ARG A 256 5.14 15.15 -1.21
C ARG A 256 4.84 15.24 -2.71
N HIS A 257 3.79 14.58 -3.17
CA HIS A 257 3.33 14.65 -4.55
C HIS A 257 2.91 16.08 -4.93
N VAL A 258 3.40 16.55 -6.07
CA VAL A 258 3.15 17.91 -6.60
C VAL A 258 2.96 17.94 -8.11
N ILE A 259 3.37 16.89 -8.84
CA ILE A 259 3.34 16.82 -10.30
C ILE A 259 2.88 15.43 -10.71
N ASP A 260 1.85 15.34 -11.54
CA ASP A 260 1.41 14.07 -12.11
C ASP A 260 2.45 13.51 -13.09
N GLN A 261 2.53 12.19 -13.19
CA GLN A 261 3.43 11.49 -14.12
C GLN A 261 3.02 11.76 -15.56
N ASP A 262 4.00 12.12 -16.38
CA ASP A 262 3.82 12.15 -17.84
C ASP A 262 4.12 10.76 -18.43
N HIS A 263 3.07 10.06 -18.82
CA HIS A 263 3.17 8.73 -19.40
C HIS A 263 3.52 8.71 -20.89
N GLY A 264 3.56 9.87 -21.55
CA GLY A 264 3.94 10.02 -22.96
C GLY A 264 2.99 9.35 -23.97
N ILE A 265 1.76 9.01 -23.55
CA ILE A 265 0.81 8.24 -24.35
C ILE A 265 0.32 9.03 -25.57
N SER A 266 0.21 10.35 -25.47
CA SER A 266 -0.26 11.22 -26.56
C SER A 266 0.67 11.26 -27.78
N THR A 267 1.91 10.79 -27.65
CA THR A 267 2.91 10.81 -28.74
C THR A 267 3.07 9.46 -29.45
N CYS A 268 2.38 8.39 -29.00
CA CYS A 268 2.68 7.03 -29.43
C CYS A 268 1.63 6.39 -30.34
N LEU A 269 1.02 7.14 -31.25
CA LEU A 269 0.22 6.57 -32.35
C LEU A 269 1.05 5.67 -33.30
N LEU A 270 2.38 5.71 -33.20
CA LEU A 270 3.29 4.92 -34.05
C LEU A 270 3.48 3.47 -33.58
N TYR A 271 3.22 3.15 -32.28
CA TYR A 271 3.38 1.80 -31.74
C TYR A 271 2.14 0.91 -31.90
N THR A 272 0.99 1.47 -32.32
CA THR A 272 -0.22 0.71 -32.57
C THR A 272 -0.30 0.09 -33.97
N SER A 273 0.64 0.40 -34.88
CA SER A 273 0.75 -0.31 -36.13
C SER A 273 1.63 -1.55 -35.94
N PRO A 274 1.16 -2.76 -36.31
CA PRO A 274 1.96 -3.96 -36.21
C PRO A 274 3.29 -3.77 -36.96
N SER A 275 4.38 -4.13 -36.30
CA SER A 275 5.71 -4.13 -36.90
C SER A 275 5.70 -4.91 -38.21
N PRO A 276 6.50 -4.53 -39.23
CA PRO A 276 6.66 -5.36 -40.42
C PRO A 276 7.05 -6.82 -40.14
N ARG A 277 7.67 -7.10 -38.98
CA ARG A 277 7.98 -8.44 -38.51
C ARG A 277 6.73 -9.25 -38.06
N ASP A 278 5.69 -8.58 -37.55
CA ASP A 278 4.48 -9.26 -37.11
C ASP A 278 3.57 -9.67 -38.27
N ARG A 279 3.86 -9.21 -39.49
CA ARG A 279 3.14 -9.58 -40.73
C ARG A 279 3.68 -10.85 -41.42
N SER A 280 4.77 -11.42 -40.92
CA SER A 280 5.42 -12.56 -41.55
C SER A 280 5.02 -13.93 -40.97
N VAL A 281 4.03 -13.98 -40.09
CA VAL A 281 3.50 -15.23 -39.53
C VAL A 281 2.02 -15.35 -39.94
N SER A 282 1.80 -15.71 -41.16
CA SER A 282 0.53 -16.21 -41.69
C SER A 282 0.80 -17.45 -42.52
#